data_ac1f06002de33211a9fea57a14a66dc9
#
_entry.id   ac1f06002de33211a9fea57a14a66dc9
#
_cell.length_a   1.000
_cell.length_b   1.000
_cell.length_c   1.000
_cell.angle_alpha   90.00
_cell.angle_beta   90.00
_cell.angle_gamma   90.00
#
_symmetry.space_group_name_H-M   'P 1'
#
loop_
_entity.id
_entity.type
_entity.pdbx_description
1 polymer ?
#
loop_
_entity_poly.entity_id
_entity_poly.type
_entity_poly.pdbx_seq_one_letter_code
_entity_poly.pdbx_strand_id
1 'polypeptide(L)'
;LKRMKCIFSKRKLAMTFRNLLLIKAAICLFFGAFLLAVPGFLFEVLGAQLNAAGRFAAREYGAAMIGTLLLTWFAKDIKASNARRAILLDLLVYDAIGVVITFVAAVSGVLSALGWGIVVVYLFFALGSGYLLVTGGKTALMEK
;
A
#
# COMPACT_ATOMS: atom_id res chain seq x y z
N LEU A 1 -7.72 -28.75 30.23
CA LEU A 1 -8.55 -28.39 29.05
C LEU A 1 -8.89 -26.88 28.96
N LYS A 2 -8.98 -26.15 30.09
CA LYS A 2 -9.27 -24.69 30.11
C LYS A 2 -8.07 -23.81 29.65
N ARG A 3 -6.83 -24.25 29.81
CA ARG A 3 -5.63 -23.46 29.39
C ARG A 3 -5.38 -23.50 27.88
N MET A 4 -5.78 -24.55 27.18
CA MET A 4 -5.58 -24.62 25.73
C MET A 4 -6.56 -23.75 24.91
N LYS A 5 -7.75 -23.46 25.44
CA LYS A 5 -8.71 -22.54 24.78
C LYS A 5 -8.29 -21.07 24.83
N CYS A 6 -7.41 -20.68 25.77
CA CYS A 6 -6.96 -19.29 25.89
C CYS A 6 -5.86 -18.91 24.87
N ILE A 7 -5.14 -19.88 24.30
CA ILE A 7 -4.04 -19.66 23.36
C ILE A 7 -4.59 -19.47 21.92
N PHE A 8 -5.72 -20.11 21.60
CA PHE A 8 -6.33 -20.03 20.26
C PHE A 8 -7.21 -18.80 20.03
N SER A 9 -7.63 -18.10 21.09
CA SER A 9 -8.59 -16.98 21.01
C SER A 9 -7.98 -15.60 20.77
N LYS A 10 -6.66 -15.44 20.62
CA LYS A 10 -6.02 -14.13 20.46
C LYS A 10 -5.12 -13.97 19.22
N ARG A 11 -5.19 -14.84 18.23
CA ARG A 11 -4.74 -14.48 16.88
C ARG A 11 -5.85 -13.76 16.11
N LYS A 12 -6.39 -12.70 16.68
CA LYS A 12 -6.96 -11.66 15.80
C LYS A 12 -5.79 -11.24 14.90
N LEU A 13 -6.01 -11.31 13.59
CA LEU A 13 -5.12 -10.77 12.56
C LEU A 13 -5.05 -9.25 12.77
N ALA A 14 -4.43 -8.81 13.86
CA ALA A 14 -4.20 -7.40 14.11
C ALA A 14 -3.14 -6.98 13.11
N MET A 15 -3.56 -6.23 12.09
CA MET A 15 -2.63 -5.61 11.15
C MET A 15 -1.64 -4.78 11.95
N THR A 16 -0.38 -5.23 12.00
CA THR A 16 0.69 -4.49 12.66
C THR A 16 1.33 -3.53 11.67
N PHE A 17 1.87 -2.44 12.18
CA PHE A 17 2.62 -1.48 11.37
C PHE A 17 3.70 -2.17 10.52
N ARG A 18 4.47 -3.07 11.12
CA ARG A 18 5.50 -3.85 10.43
C ARG A 18 4.93 -4.67 9.28
N ASN A 19 3.83 -5.39 9.50
CA ASN A 19 3.22 -6.22 8.47
C ASN A 19 2.68 -5.38 7.31
N LEU A 20 2.03 -4.24 7.60
CA LEU A 20 1.56 -3.31 6.59
C LEU A 20 2.71 -2.84 5.69
N LEU A 21 3.83 -2.41 6.29
CA LEU A 21 4.99 -1.93 5.54
C LEU A 21 5.68 -3.04 4.74
N LEU A 22 5.76 -4.26 5.27
CA LEU A 22 6.33 -5.40 4.53
C LEU A 22 5.48 -5.77 3.31
N ILE A 23 4.16 -5.78 3.43
CA ILE A 23 3.26 -6.03 2.31
C ILE A 23 3.40 -4.90 1.28
N LYS A 24 3.43 -3.65 1.73
CA LYS A 24 3.65 -2.50 0.82
C LYS A 24 4.98 -2.60 0.09
N ALA A 25 6.05 -2.94 0.80
CA ALA A 25 7.38 -3.13 0.22
C ALA A 25 7.37 -4.22 -0.87
N ALA A 26 6.75 -5.37 -0.63
CA ALA A 26 6.64 -6.45 -1.61
C ALA A 26 5.88 -6.02 -2.87
N ILE A 27 4.77 -5.29 -2.70
CA ILE A 27 3.99 -4.76 -3.83
C ILE A 27 4.80 -3.70 -4.59
N CYS A 28 5.48 -2.80 -3.90
CA CYS A 28 6.32 -1.79 -4.52
C CYS A 28 7.50 -2.40 -5.29
N LEU A 29 8.08 -3.48 -4.78
CA LEU A 29 9.12 -4.22 -5.48
C LEU A 29 8.59 -4.82 -6.78
N PHE A 30 7.48 -5.54 -6.72
CA PHE A 30 6.90 -6.22 -7.86
C PHE A 30 6.48 -5.22 -8.95
N PHE A 31 5.60 -4.28 -8.62
CA PHE A 31 5.10 -3.32 -9.60
C PHE A 31 6.17 -2.31 -10.03
N GLY A 32 7.03 -1.87 -9.12
CA GLY A 32 8.14 -0.97 -9.44
C GLY A 32 9.10 -1.57 -10.45
N ALA A 33 9.50 -2.83 -10.28
CA ALA A 33 10.36 -3.53 -11.22
C ALA A 33 9.69 -3.69 -12.60
N PHE A 34 8.40 -4.09 -12.65
CA PHE A 34 7.67 -4.22 -13.91
C PHE A 34 7.50 -2.88 -14.63
N LEU A 35 7.18 -1.81 -13.91
CA LEU A 35 7.03 -0.47 -14.48
C LEU A 35 8.34 0.08 -15.03
N LEU A 36 9.48 -0.24 -14.40
CA LEU A 36 10.80 0.16 -14.91
C LEU A 36 11.19 -0.65 -16.16
N ALA A 37 11.05 -1.96 -16.09
CA ALA A 37 11.55 -2.85 -17.15
C ALA A 37 10.61 -2.89 -18.37
N VAL A 38 9.31 -3.18 -18.14
CA VAL A 38 8.34 -3.49 -19.20
C VAL A 38 6.98 -2.81 -18.96
N PRO A 39 6.92 -1.47 -18.87
CA PRO A 39 5.68 -0.76 -18.54
C PRO A 39 4.55 -1.03 -19.56
N GLY A 40 4.89 -1.18 -20.84
CA GLY A 40 3.90 -1.48 -21.90
C GLY A 40 3.16 -2.79 -21.62
N PHE A 41 3.88 -3.85 -21.30
CA PHE A 41 3.28 -5.15 -20.99
C PHE A 41 2.32 -5.10 -19.79
N LEU A 42 2.72 -4.40 -18.71
CA LEU A 42 1.87 -4.28 -17.53
C LEU A 42 0.55 -3.56 -17.87
N PHE A 43 0.61 -2.47 -18.64
CA PHE A 43 -0.58 -1.72 -19.02
C PHE A 43 -1.45 -2.47 -20.05
N GLU A 44 -0.85 -3.23 -20.98
CA GLU A 44 -1.60 -4.10 -21.89
C GLU A 44 -2.41 -5.15 -21.14
N VAL A 45 -1.83 -5.77 -20.12
CA VAL A 45 -2.54 -6.71 -19.22
C VAL A 45 -3.70 -6.00 -18.49
N LEU A 46 -3.53 -4.73 -18.15
CA LEU A 46 -4.58 -3.92 -17.53
C LEU A 46 -5.60 -3.36 -18.53
N GLY A 47 -5.45 -3.66 -19.83
CA GLY A 47 -6.36 -3.23 -20.88
C GLY A 47 -6.09 -1.85 -21.45
N ALA A 48 -4.98 -1.21 -21.11
CA ALA A 48 -4.60 0.10 -21.58
C ALA A 48 -3.33 0.07 -22.45
N GLN A 49 -3.25 0.95 -23.46
CA GLN A 49 -2.05 1.10 -24.28
C GLN A 49 -1.30 2.39 -23.92
N LEU A 50 0.01 2.28 -23.77
CA LEU A 50 0.87 3.42 -23.49
C LEU A 50 1.55 3.95 -24.77
N ASN A 51 1.40 5.24 -25.03
CA ASN A 51 2.25 5.96 -25.96
C ASN A 51 3.65 6.21 -25.37
N ALA A 52 4.54 6.88 -26.08
CA ALA A 52 5.91 7.15 -25.61
C ALA A 52 5.94 7.97 -24.32
N ALA A 53 5.10 9.00 -24.20
CA ALA A 53 4.99 9.82 -22.99
C ALA A 53 4.44 9.01 -21.79
N GLY A 54 3.43 8.17 -22.04
CA GLY A 54 2.90 7.27 -21.01
C GLY A 54 3.92 6.24 -20.50
N ARG A 55 4.77 5.70 -21.40
CA ARG A 55 5.86 4.79 -20.99
C ARG A 55 6.92 5.51 -20.15
N PHE A 56 7.23 6.75 -20.47
CA PHE A 56 8.14 7.56 -19.66
C PHE A 56 7.55 7.79 -18.27
N ALA A 57 6.33 8.29 -18.17
CA ALA A 57 5.64 8.52 -16.90
C ALA A 57 5.51 7.23 -16.06
N ALA A 58 5.23 6.10 -16.69
CA ALA A 58 5.15 4.81 -16.02
C ALA A 58 6.51 4.40 -15.41
N ARG A 59 7.64 4.66 -16.10
CA ARG A 59 8.98 4.41 -15.56
C ARG A 59 9.32 5.33 -14.40
N GLU A 60 8.99 6.62 -14.50
CA GLU A 60 9.16 7.57 -13.39
C GLU A 60 8.37 7.11 -12.15
N TYR A 61 7.13 6.65 -12.36
CA TYR A 61 6.34 6.08 -11.28
C TYR A 61 6.96 4.79 -10.71
N GLY A 62 7.51 3.94 -11.56
CA GLY A 62 8.27 2.75 -11.13
C GLY A 62 9.47 3.10 -10.25
N ALA A 63 10.23 4.16 -10.60
CA ALA A 63 11.33 4.66 -9.78
C ALA A 63 10.83 5.17 -8.41
N ALA A 64 9.71 5.91 -8.37
CA ALA A 64 9.08 6.34 -7.12
C ALA A 64 8.65 5.16 -6.25
N MET A 65 8.14 4.08 -6.85
CA MET A 65 7.78 2.85 -6.13
C MET A 65 9.01 2.16 -5.52
N ILE A 66 10.15 2.15 -6.20
CA ILE A 66 11.40 1.63 -5.62
C ILE A 66 11.86 2.51 -4.45
N GLY A 67 11.71 3.83 -4.53
CA GLY A 67 11.94 4.73 -3.39
C GLY A 67 11.03 4.40 -2.20
N THR A 68 9.74 4.18 -2.45
CA THR A 68 8.76 3.76 -1.44
C THR A 68 9.09 2.38 -0.86
N LEU A 69 9.59 1.44 -1.66
CA LEU A 69 10.09 0.14 -1.19
C LEU A 69 11.19 0.34 -0.14
N LEU A 70 12.20 1.15 -0.45
CA LEU A 70 13.31 1.41 0.48
C LEU A 70 12.81 2.08 1.77
N LEU A 71 11.96 3.11 1.64
CA LEU A 71 11.35 3.77 2.78
C LEU A 71 10.62 2.79 3.69
N THR A 72 9.72 1.99 3.14
CA THR A 72 8.90 1.04 3.91
C THR A 72 9.73 -0.09 4.50
N TRP A 73 10.75 -0.56 3.79
CA TRP A 73 11.66 -1.58 4.27
C TRP A 73 12.47 -1.13 5.48
N PHE A 74 13.05 0.05 5.45
CA PHE A 74 13.84 0.58 6.55
C PHE A 74 12.99 1.10 7.71
N ALA A 75 11.79 1.59 7.43
CA ALA A 75 10.88 2.12 8.44
C ALA A 75 10.07 1.06 9.20
N LYS A 76 10.04 -0.19 8.75
CA LYS A 76 9.16 -1.24 9.30
C LYS A 76 9.35 -1.52 10.81
N ASP A 77 10.53 -1.25 11.33
CA ASP A 77 10.90 -1.51 12.73
C ASP A 77 10.94 -0.22 13.59
N ILE A 78 10.50 0.93 13.04
CA ILE A 78 10.43 2.18 13.78
C ILE A 78 9.40 2.06 14.92
N LYS A 79 9.85 2.41 16.14
CA LYS A 79 8.99 2.45 17.34
C LYS A 79 7.93 3.53 17.21
N ALA A 80 6.88 3.46 18.03
CA ALA A 80 5.83 4.47 18.09
C ALA A 80 6.44 5.87 18.31
N SER A 81 6.27 6.76 17.33
CA SER A 81 6.91 8.08 17.28
C SER A 81 6.18 8.98 16.27
N ASN A 82 6.52 10.25 16.26
CA ASN A 82 6.03 11.19 15.26
C ASN A 82 6.42 10.78 13.83
N ALA A 83 7.61 10.19 13.65
CA ALA A 83 8.06 9.68 12.37
C ALA A 83 7.15 8.54 11.86
N ARG A 84 6.80 7.59 12.74
CA ARG A 84 5.85 6.51 12.40
C ARG A 84 4.49 7.07 12.00
N ARG A 85 3.99 8.09 12.73
CA ARG A 85 2.72 8.74 12.41
C ARG A 85 2.78 9.45 11.06
N ALA A 86 3.88 10.14 10.75
CA ALA A 86 4.08 10.81 9.47
C ALA A 86 4.06 9.81 8.31
N ILE A 87 4.75 8.67 8.44
CA ILE A 87 4.74 7.59 7.43
C ILE A 87 3.34 7.04 7.21
N LEU A 88 2.58 6.80 8.29
CA LEU A 88 1.20 6.31 8.15
C LEU A 88 0.27 7.34 7.51
N LEU A 89 0.46 8.64 7.76
CA LEU A 89 -0.29 9.71 7.11
C LEU A 89 0.05 9.81 5.63
N ASP A 90 1.34 9.72 5.28
CA ASP A 90 1.80 9.70 3.88
C ASP A 90 1.15 8.54 3.12
N LEU A 91 1.24 7.32 3.66
CA LEU A 91 0.61 6.14 3.06
C LEU A 91 -0.91 6.29 2.93
N LEU A 92 -1.59 6.82 3.96
CA LEU A 92 -3.03 7.03 3.92
C LEU A 92 -3.43 7.99 2.80
N VAL A 93 -2.78 9.14 2.72
CA VAL A 93 -3.09 10.17 1.71
C VAL A 93 -2.78 9.66 0.31
N TYR A 94 -1.59 9.07 0.13
CA TYR A 94 -1.17 8.51 -1.16
C TYR A 94 -2.13 7.42 -1.65
N ASP A 95 -2.44 6.45 -0.80
CA ASP A 95 -3.30 5.33 -1.19
C ASP A 95 -4.78 5.78 -1.34
N ALA A 96 -5.26 6.76 -0.57
CA ALA A 96 -6.60 7.34 -0.75
C ALA A 96 -6.74 8.05 -2.11
N ILE A 97 -5.75 8.83 -2.51
CA ILE A 97 -5.68 9.45 -3.84
C ILE A 97 -5.63 8.35 -4.91
N GLY A 98 -4.82 7.32 -4.70
CA GLY A 98 -4.72 6.16 -5.59
C GLY A 98 -6.06 5.45 -5.79
N VAL A 99 -6.86 5.26 -4.72
CA VAL A 99 -8.23 4.73 -4.83
C VAL A 99 -9.08 5.57 -5.77
N VAL A 100 -9.10 6.89 -5.61
CA VAL A 100 -9.93 7.79 -6.43
C VAL A 100 -9.53 7.72 -7.91
N ILE A 101 -8.23 7.84 -8.19
CA ILE A 101 -7.72 7.84 -9.57
C ILE A 101 -8.00 6.51 -10.27
N THR A 102 -7.69 5.39 -9.60
CA THR A 102 -7.89 4.06 -10.20
C THR A 102 -9.35 3.67 -10.30
N PHE A 103 -10.19 4.11 -9.35
CA PHE A 103 -11.64 3.93 -9.43
C PHE A 103 -12.23 4.64 -10.64
N VAL A 104 -11.89 5.92 -10.86
CA VAL A 104 -12.32 6.68 -12.02
C VAL A 104 -11.86 6.01 -13.32
N ALA A 105 -10.61 5.56 -13.40
CA ALA A 105 -10.08 4.87 -14.56
C ALA A 105 -10.80 3.53 -14.85
N ALA A 106 -11.14 2.78 -13.80
CA ALA A 106 -11.87 1.52 -13.94
C ALA A 106 -13.32 1.75 -14.41
N VAL A 107 -14.04 2.74 -13.84
CA VAL A 107 -15.42 3.06 -14.23
C VAL A 107 -15.48 3.64 -15.63
N SER A 108 -14.48 4.43 -16.04
CA SER A 108 -14.39 5.03 -17.40
C SER A 108 -14.02 4.02 -18.48
N GLY A 109 -13.77 2.75 -18.13
CA GLY A 109 -13.37 1.74 -19.10
C GLY A 109 -11.94 1.87 -19.63
N VAL A 110 -11.12 2.73 -19.01
CA VAL A 110 -9.69 2.88 -19.35
C VAL A 110 -8.91 1.63 -18.92
N LEU A 111 -9.33 0.99 -17.82
CA LEU A 111 -8.74 -0.25 -17.31
C LEU A 111 -9.72 -1.40 -17.48
N SER A 112 -9.19 -2.59 -17.77
CA SER A 112 -9.95 -3.84 -17.80
C SER A 112 -10.45 -4.24 -16.41
N ALA A 113 -11.19 -5.36 -16.31
CA ALA A 113 -11.64 -5.92 -15.04
C ALA A 113 -10.50 -6.11 -14.00
N LEU A 114 -9.25 -6.33 -14.46
CA LEU A 114 -8.08 -6.43 -13.58
C LEU A 114 -7.73 -5.10 -12.89
N GLY A 115 -8.14 -3.95 -13.45
CA GLY A 115 -7.98 -2.65 -12.82
C GLY A 115 -8.68 -2.54 -11.45
N TRP A 116 -9.77 -3.26 -11.25
CA TRP A 116 -10.44 -3.35 -9.95
C TRP A 116 -9.57 -3.99 -8.87
N GLY A 117 -8.66 -4.89 -9.24
CA GLY A 117 -7.65 -5.43 -8.32
C GLY A 117 -6.73 -4.34 -7.76
N ILE A 118 -6.37 -3.35 -8.59
CA ILE A 118 -5.54 -2.20 -8.14
C ILE A 118 -6.33 -1.33 -7.17
N VAL A 119 -7.62 -1.07 -7.43
CA VAL A 119 -8.51 -0.34 -6.51
C VAL A 119 -8.55 -1.01 -5.14
N VAL A 120 -8.69 -2.34 -5.11
CA VAL A 120 -8.70 -3.12 -3.86
C VAL A 120 -7.38 -3.02 -3.11
N VAL A 121 -6.25 -3.05 -3.81
CA VAL A 121 -4.91 -2.91 -3.21
C VAL A 121 -4.76 -1.53 -2.55
N TYR A 122 -5.10 -0.45 -3.24
CA TYR A 122 -5.05 0.89 -2.67
C TYR A 122 -5.99 1.05 -1.48
N LEU A 123 -7.23 0.53 -1.58
CA LEU A 123 -8.19 0.57 -0.50
C LEU A 123 -7.70 -0.18 0.75
N PHE A 124 -7.08 -1.34 0.55
CA PHE A 124 -6.48 -2.12 1.64
C PHE A 124 -5.41 -1.31 2.40
N PHE A 125 -4.51 -0.62 1.70
CA PHE A 125 -3.48 0.20 2.35
C PHE A 125 -4.04 1.47 2.98
N ALA A 126 -4.99 2.14 2.36
CA ALA A 126 -5.66 3.32 2.92
C ALA A 126 -6.38 2.97 4.23
N LEU A 127 -7.17 1.90 4.24
CA LEU A 127 -7.86 1.45 5.45
C LEU A 127 -6.90 0.95 6.52
N GLY A 128 -5.85 0.22 6.14
CA GLY A 128 -4.83 -0.28 7.05
C GLY A 128 -4.05 0.84 7.74
N SER A 129 -3.62 1.83 6.97
CA SER A 129 -2.92 3.02 7.50
C SER A 129 -3.82 3.85 8.41
N GLY A 130 -5.07 4.09 8.00
CA GLY A 130 -6.07 4.79 8.79
C GLY A 130 -6.37 4.07 10.10
N TYR A 131 -6.56 2.77 10.08
CA TYR A 131 -6.76 1.96 11.29
C TYR A 131 -5.59 2.08 12.27
N LEU A 132 -4.35 1.99 11.78
CA LEU A 132 -3.15 2.09 12.62
C LEU A 132 -2.94 3.51 13.18
N LEU A 133 -3.34 4.55 12.45
CA LEU A 133 -3.31 5.94 12.94
C LEU A 133 -4.27 6.15 14.10
N VAL A 134 -5.50 5.63 13.99
CA VAL A 134 -6.52 5.79 15.05
C VAL A 134 -6.19 4.94 16.28
N THR A 135 -5.73 3.70 16.09
CA THR A 135 -5.43 2.80 17.20
C THR A 135 -4.10 3.14 17.89
N GLY A 136 -3.08 3.54 17.12
CA GLY A 136 -1.78 3.93 17.66
C GLY A 136 -1.80 5.22 18.49
N GLY A 137 -2.72 6.14 18.19
CA GLY A 137 -2.92 7.37 18.97
C GLY A 137 -3.50 7.14 20.38
N LYS A 138 -4.29 6.09 20.56
CA LYS A 138 -4.88 5.76 21.87
C LYS A 138 -3.87 5.22 22.87
N THR A 139 -2.84 4.51 22.41
CA THR A 139 -1.81 3.95 23.29
C THR A 139 -0.89 5.05 23.85
N ALA A 140 -0.59 6.07 23.07
CA ALA A 140 0.24 7.20 23.49
C ALA A 140 -0.42 8.14 24.51
N LEU A 141 -1.76 8.14 24.59
CA LEU A 141 -2.52 8.94 25.54
C LEU A 141 -2.70 8.24 26.91
N MET A 142 -2.50 6.92 26.98
CA MET A 142 -2.58 6.14 28.22
C MET A 142 -1.24 6.06 28.98
N GLU A 143 -0.15 6.50 28.37
CA GLU A 143 1.21 6.46 28.92
C GLU A 143 1.67 7.82 29.49
N LYS A 144 0.79 8.82 29.53
CA LYS A 144 0.97 10.12 30.19
C LYS A 144 0.11 10.22 31.44
#